data_e388581fba11e1422dab8eb01f0f532d
#
_entry.id   e388581fba11e1422dab8eb01f0f532d
#
_cell.length_a   1.000
_cell.length_b   1.000
_cell.length_c   1.000
_cell.angle_alpha   90.00
_cell.angle_beta   90.00
_cell.angle_gamma   90.00
#
_symmetry.space_group_name_H-M   'P 1'
#
loop_
_entity.id
_entity.type
_entity.pdbx_description
1 polymer ?
#
loop_
_entity_poly.entity_id
_entity_poly.type
_entity_poly.pdbx_seq_one_letter_code
_entity_poly.pdbx_strand_id
1 'polypeptide(L)'
;AQTGLGRAEKIRRFWFGGEEMNRVLIMREKDFTEVKAFYWKLIEQMQGGSYLPGWEKGVYPSDIFLRESLRNRALYMLKCDGNYAAAMVLNHETNEGYSGTAWKVDADKHQVLIVHALGVLPAFQGKGVAKHMVKEVIRIAGERHQRAIRLDVLNGNVPALKLYESMGFEHRRTTQMFYEDTGWTDYLLYELVL
;
A
#
# COMPACT_ATOMS: atom_id res chain seq x y z
N ALA A 1 26.22 21.85 34.35
CA ALA A 1 25.28 20.80 34.13
C ALA A 1 24.01 21.39 33.48
N GLN A 2 23.88 21.29 32.17
CA GLN A 2 22.63 21.58 31.47
C GLN A 2 22.18 20.31 30.73
N THR A 3 21.10 19.78 31.23
CA THR A 3 20.39 18.62 30.71
C THR A 3 19.71 19.00 29.39
N GLY A 4 20.06 18.27 28.31
CA GLY A 4 19.43 18.38 27.01
C GLY A 4 17.98 17.87 27.06
N LEU A 5 17.04 18.78 26.92
CA LEU A 5 15.63 18.47 26.64
C LEU A 5 15.50 18.03 25.19
N GLY A 6 15.02 16.80 25.02
CA GLY A 6 14.79 16.21 23.72
C GLY A 6 13.87 17.06 22.85
N ARG A 7 14.25 17.22 21.60
CA ARG A 7 13.41 17.78 20.55
C ARG A 7 12.16 16.90 20.41
N ALA A 8 11.04 17.37 20.91
CA ALA A 8 9.74 16.83 20.53
C ALA A 8 9.58 17.09 19.01
N GLU A 9 9.66 16.04 18.20
CA GLU A 9 9.31 16.13 16.78
C GLU A 9 7.91 16.70 16.66
N LYS A 10 7.80 17.90 16.09
CA LYS A 10 6.53 18.52 15.74
C LYS A 10 5.81 17.57 14.78
N ILE A 11 4.78 16.86 15.28
CA ILE A 11 3.86 16.09 14.46
C ILE A 11 3.23 17.09 13.48
N ARG A 12 3.59 16.99 12.19
CA ARG A 12 2.92 17.76 11.14
C ARG A 12 1.52 17.20 10.99
N ARG A 13 0.53 17.95 11.47
CA ARG A 13 -0.88 17.65 11.26
C ARG A 13 -1.25 18.04 9.84
N PHE A 14 -1.71 17.09 9.06
CA PHE A 14 -2.23 17.36 7.72
C PHE A 14 -3.75 17.39 7.81
N TRP A 15 -4.35 18.47 7.31
CA TRP A 15 -5.79 18.63 7.21
C TRP A 15 -6.21 18.34 5.76
N PHE A 16 -7.17 17.46 5.58
CA PHE A 16 -7.80 17.22 4.28
C PHE A 16 -9.31 17.11 4.49
N GLY A 17 -10.09 18.01 3.86
CA GLY A 17 -11.56 17.99 3.98
C GLY A 17 -12.10 18.24 5.40
N GLY A 18 -11.32 18.87 6.29
CA GLY A 18 -11.74 19.17 7.67
C GLY A 18 -11.42 18.07 8.70
N GLU A 19 -10.85 16.93 8.26
CA GLU A 19 -10.45 15.83 9.13
C GLU A 19 -8.92 15.83 9.38
N GLU A 20 -8.48 15.53 10.60
CA GLU A 20 -7.08 15.42 10.97
C GLU A 20 -6.53 14.06 10.50
N MET A 21 -5.70 14.06 9.45
CA MET A 21 -4.94 12.87 9.07
C MET A 21 -3.69 12.74 9.91
N ASN A 22 -3.61 11.67 10.68
CA ASN A 22 -2.45 11.35 11.48
C ASN A 22 -1.31 10.75 10.61
N ARG A 23 -0.12 10.69 11.21
CA ARG A 23 1.05 10.06 10.60
C ARG A 23 0.77 8.58 10.29
N VAL A 24 1.26 8.09 9.15
CA VAL A 24 1.28 6.66 8.85
C VAL A 24 2.18 5.93 9.86
N LEU A 25 1.65 4.88 10.47
CA LEU A 25 2.28 4.12 11.54
C LEU A 25 2.85 2.82 10.98
N ILE A 26 4.07 2.46 11.40
CA ILE A 26 4.65 1.14 11.14
C ILE A 26 4.07 0.18 12.18
N MET A 27 3.36 -0.85 11.71
CA MET A 27 2.78 -1.88 12.55
C MET A 27 3.82 -2.96 12.91
N ARG A 28 3.58 -3.66 14.02
CA ARG A 28 4.49 -4.67 14.60
C ARG A 28 3.74 -5.97 14.88
N GLU A 29 4.45 -7.05 15.16
CA GLU A 29 3.86 -8.37 15.41
C GLU A 29 2.75 -8.37 16.47
N LYS A 30 2.88 -7.57 17.51
CA LYS A 30 1.84 -7.40 18.57
C LYS A 30 0.52 -6.85 18.03
N ASP A 31 0.55 -6.16 16.91
CA ASP A 31 -0.61 -5.47 16.30
C ASP A 31 -1.35 -6.39 15.30
N PHE A 32 -0.97 -7.69 15.21
CA PHE A 32 -1.52 -8.63 14.23
C PHE A 32 -3.04 -8.72 14.25
N THR A 33 -3.64 -8.78 15.42
CA THR A 33 -5.10 -8.89 15.57
C THR A 33 -5.83 -7.68 15.01
N GLU A 34 -5.31 -6.48 15.25
CA GLU A 34 -5.87 -5.22 14.73
C GLU A 34 -5.72 -5.12 13.22
N VAL A 35 -4.54 -5.48 12.70
CA VAL A 35 -4.25 -5.49 11.25
C VAL A 35 -5.18 -6.47 10.52
N LYS A 36 -5.31 -7.69 11.02
CA LYS A 36 -6.20 -8.70 10.45
C LYS A 36 -7.66 -8.23 10.48
N ALA A 37 -8.11 -7.68 11.60
CA ALA A 37 -9.47 -7.15 11.73
C ALA A 37 -9.74 -6.02 10.74
N PHE A 38 -8.75 -5.15 10.48
CA PHE A 38 -8.85 -4.09 9.47
C PHE A 38 -9.07 -4.66 8.07
N TYR A 39 -8.23 -5.62 7.62
CA TYR A 39 -8.38 -6.20 6.28
C TYR A 39 -9.68 -7.00 6.14
N TRP A 40 -10.09 -7.73 7.16
CA TRP A 40 -11.35 -8.46 7.13
C TRP A 40 -12.55 -7.53 7.02
N LYS A 41 -12.56 -6.44 7.79
CA LYS A 41 -13.59 -5.40 7.69
C LYS A 41 -13.60 -4.75 6.30
N LEU A 42 -12.42 -4.46 5.75
CA LEU A 42 -12.28 -3.89 4.40
C LEU A 42 -12.90 -4.82 3.36
N ILE A 43 -12.53 -6.10 3.37
CA ILE A 43 -13.06 -7.10 2.44
C ILE A 43 -14.58 -7.22 2.57
N GLU A 44 -15.12 -7.30 3.79
CA GLU A 44 -16.58 -7.35 4.02
C GLU A 44 -17.29 -6.13 3.44
N GLN A 45 -16.76 -4.95 3.70
CA GLN A 45 -17.39 -3.69 3.28
C GLN A 45 -17.27 -3.42 1.77
N MET A 46 -16.33 -4.09 1.10
CA MET A 46 -16.16 -3.98 -0.35
C MET A 46 -17.02 -4.99 -1.12
N GLN A 47 -17.58 -6.01 -0.47
CA GLN A 47 -18.47 -6.98 -1.12
C GLN A 47 -19.69 -6.26 -1.71
N GLY A 48 -19.96 -6.52 -2.99
CA GLY A 48 -21.05 -5.87 -3.73
C GLY A 48 -20.71 -4.49 -4.32
N GLY A 49 -19.48 -4.01 -4.14
CA GLY A 49 -18.99 -2.80 -4.82
C GLY A 49 -18.72 -3.04 -6.32
N SER A 50 -18.73 -1.96 -7.11
CA SER A 50 -18.49 -2.02 -8.56
C SER A 50 -17.03 -2.35 -8.93
N TYR A 51 -16.10 -2.17 -8.00
CA TYR A 51 -14.66 -2.35 -8.22
C TYR A 51 -14.07 -3.09 -7.03
N LEU A 52 -13.73 -4.35 -7.24
CA LEU A 52 -13.14 -5.20 -6.21
C LEU A 52 -11.66 -5.43 -6.52
N PRO A 53 -10.79 -5.41 -5.51
CA PRO A 53 -9.39 -5.82 -5.68
C PRO A 53 -9.22 -7.34 -5.87
N GLY A 54 -10.30 -8.10 -5.79
CA GLY A 54 -10.30 -9.56 -5.83
C GLY A 54 -10.04 -10.22 -4.47
N TRP A 55 -9.80 -9.47 -3.41
CA TRP A 55 -9.38 -10.00 -2.11
C TRP A 55 -10.46 -10.84 -1.42
N GLU A 56 -10.00 -11.96 -0.83
CA GLU A 56 -10.83 -12.91 -0.11
C GLU A 56 -10.27 -13.16 1.30
N LYS A 57 -11.18 -13.20 2.30
CA LYS A 57 -10.80 -13.44 3.71
C LYS A 57 -10.06 -14.76 3.88
N GLY A 58 -8.89 -14.69 4.52
CA GLY A 58 -8.05 -15.84 4.77
C GLY A 58 -7.21 -16.30 3.58
N VAL A 59 -7.49 -15.81 2.36
CA VAL A 59 -6.73 -16.08 1.15
C VAL A 59 -5.75 -14.94 0.90
N TYR A 60 -6.24 -13.72 0.66
CA TYR A 60 -5.38 -12.55 0.51
C TYR A 60 -6.01 -11.29 1.10
N PRO A 61 -5.28 -10.51 1.91
CA PRO A 61 -3.98 -10.85 2.51
C PRO A 61 -4.10 -12.04 3.48
N SER A 62 -3.25 -13.04 3.34
CA SER A 62 -3.25 -14.22 4.22
C SER A 62 -2.64 -13.91 5.59
N ASP A 63 -2.95 -14.74 6.60
CA ASP A 63 -2.34 -14.62 7.93
C ASP A 63 -0.82 -14.73 7.89
N ILE A 64 -0.26 -15.59 7.02
CA ILE A 64 1.18 -15.75 6.81
C ILE A 64 1.77 -14.46 6.26
N PHE A 65 1.19 -13.92 5.19
CA PHE A 65 1.64 -12.68 4.57
C PHE A 65 1.61 -11.50 5.55
N LEU A 66 0.54 -11.37 6.35
CA LEU A 66 0.42 -10.30 7.35
C LEU A 66 1.46 -10.45 8.47
N ARG A 67 1.68 -11.67 8.99
CA ARG A 67 2.68 -11.92 10.04
C ARG A 67 4.10 -11.63 9.56
N GLU A 68 4.46 -12.07 8.37
CA GLU A 68 5.77 -11.78 7.77
C GLU A 68 5.96 -10.28 7.52
N SER A 69 4.94 -9.59 7.02
CA SER A 69 4.96 -8.14 6.81
C SER A 69 5.15 -7.37 8.13
N LEU A 70 4.53 -7.82 9.22
CA LEU A 70 4.68 -7.22 10.54
C LEU A 70 6.08 -7.47 11.14
N ARG A 71 6.59 -8.72 11.03
CA ARG A 71 7.93 -9.10 11.46
C ARG A 71 9.01 -8.27 10.76
N ASN A 72 8.84 -8.08 9.44
CA ASN A 72 9.76 -7.31 8.61
C ASN A 72 9.52 -5.79 8.67
N ARG A 73 8.58 -5.31 9.52
CA ARG A 73 8.22 -3.88 9.63
C ARG A 73 7.85 -3.26 8.29
N ALA A 74 7.20 -4.05 7.44
CA ALA A 74 6.79 -3.70 6.09
C ALA A 74 5.32 -3.27 6.01
N LEU A 75 4.54 -3.41 7.08
CA LEU A 75 3.13 -3.07 7.13
C LEU A 75 2.91 -1.70 7.76
N TYR A 76 2.17 -0.87 7.06
CA TYR A 76 1.88 0.53 7.42
C TYR A 76 0.37 0.75 7.50
N MET A 77 -0.07 1.51 8.50
CA MET A 77 -1.47 1.91 8.64
C MET A 77 -1.62 3.40 8.92
N LEU A 78 -2.67 3.99 8.39
CA LEU A 78 -3.06 5.37 8.65
C LEU A 78 -4.29 5.41 9.56
N LYS A 79 -4.23 6.26 10.58
CA LYS A 79 -5.41 6.63 11.38
C LYS A 79 -5.99 7.98 10.91
N CYS A 80 -7.32 8.03 10.85
CA CYS A 80 -8.09 9.26 10.71
C CYS A 80 -9.07 9.30 11.89
N ASP A 81 -9.11 10.39 12.64
CA ASP A 81 -9.98 10.56 13.81
C ASP A 81 -9.95 9.37 14.79
N GLY A 82 -8.75 8.87 15.05
CA GLY A 82 -8.54 7.74 15.96
C GLY A 82 -8.82 6.35 15.38
N ASN A 83 -9.43 6.24 14.21
CA ASN A 83 -9.77 4.98 13.55
C ASN A 83 -8.77 4.63 12.44
N TYR A 84 -8.46 3.35 12.26
CA TYR A 84 -7.67 2.91 11.11
C TYR A 84 -8.49 3.09 9.82
N ALA A 85 -7.97 3.91 8.93
CA ALA A 85 -8.61 4.29 7.67
C ALA A 85 -8.04 3.56 6.45
N ALA A 86 -6.73 3.29 6.47
CA ALA A 86 -6.01 2.66 5.37
C ALA A 86 -4.85 1.78 5.87
N ALA A 87 -4.45 0.82 5.05
CA ALA A 87 -3.27 0.00 5.25
C ALA A 87 -2.56 -0.27 3.94
N MET A 88 -1.26 -0.59 4.01
CA MET A 88 -0.43 -1.03 2.88
C MET A 88 0.76 -1.84 3.36
N VAL A 89 1.33 -2.64 2.47
CA VAL A 89 2.60 -3.35 2.69
C VAL A 89 3.63 -2.87 1.68
N LEU A 90 4.84 -2.60 2.15
CA LEU A 90 5.98 -2.14 1.34
C LEU A 90 7.16 -3.09 1.54
N ASN A 91 7.54 -3.81 0.49
CA ASN A 91 8.65 -4.75 0.52
C ASN A 91 9.41 -4.77 -0.83
N HIS A 92 10.15 -5.84 -1.13
CA HIS A 92 10.90 -6.03 -2.37
C HIS A 92 10.49 -7.31 -3.12
N GLU A 93 9.39 -7.95 -2.71
CA GLU A 93 8.93 -9.19 -3.31
C GLU A 93 8.01 -8.93 -4.50
N THR A 94 8.14 -9.72 -5.55
CA THR A 94 7.34 -9.61 -6.78
C THR A 94 6.73 -10.95 -7.15
N ASN A 95 5.59 -10.92 -7.83
CA ASN A 95 5.07 -12.08 -8.54
C ASN A 95 5.97 -12.41 -9.75
N GLU A 96 6.02 -13.68 -10.16
CA GLU A 96 6.79 -14.13 -11.34
C GLU A 96 6.42 -13.36 -12.62
N GLY A 97 5.17 -12.88 -12.74
CA GLY A 97 4.69 -12.08 -13.86
C GLY A 97 5.41 -10.73 -14.05
N TYR A 98 6.17 -10.28 -13.06
CA TYR A 98 7.06 -9.11 -13.21
C TYR A 98 8.25 -9.37 -14.10
N SER A 99 8.65 -10.65 -14.25
CA SER A 99 9.77 -11.05 -15.10
C SER A 99 9.51 -10.72 -16.57
N GLY A 100 10.55 -10.30 -17.28
CA GLY A 100 10.46 -9.93 -18.70
C GLY A 100 9.71 -8.64 -18.99
N THR A 101 9.31 -7.87 -17.97
CA THR A 101 8.73 -6.54 -18.18
C THR A 101 9.84 -5.54 -18.50
N ALA A 102 9.63 -4.74 -19.55
CA ALA A 102 10.53 -3.65 -19.94
C ALA A 102 10.38 -2.46 -18.98
N TRP A 103 10.98 -2.58 -17.80
CA TRP A 103 11.03 -1.51 -16.80
C TRP A 103 11.86 -0.33 -17.30
N LYS A 104 11.49 0.90 -16.93
CA LYS A 104 12.27 2.11 -17.24
C LYS A 104 13.63 2.13 -16.53
N VAL A 105 13.64 1.59 -15.30
CA VAL A 105 14.84 1.53 -14.48
C VAL A 105 15.28 0.09 -14.37
N ASP A 106 16.47 -0.19 -14.89
CA ASP A 106 17.19 -1.44 -14.58
C ASP A 106 17.80 -1.30 -13.19
N ALA A 107 17.27 -2.04 -12.23
CA ALA A 107 17.63 -1.94 -10.84
C ALA A 107 17.55 -3.29 -10.15
N ASP A 108 18.47 -3.49 -9.20
CA ASP A 108 18.43 -4.67 -8.35
C ASP A 108 17.17 -4.73 -7.48
N LYS A 109 16.74 -5.93 -7.10
CA LYS A 109 15.57 -6.18 -6.27
C LYS A 109 15.48 -5.22 -5.07
N HIS A 110 16.59 -5.00 -4.36
CA HIS A 110 16.62 -4.15 -3.16
C HIS A 110 16.58 -2.65 -3.44
N GLN A 111 16.68 -2.24 -4.69
CA GLN A 111 16.59 -0.85 -5.13
C GLN A 111 15.19 -0.47 -5.63
N VAL A 112 14.24 -1.41 -5.59
CA VAL A 112 12.86 -1.21 -6.04
C VAL A 112 11.91 -1.51 -4.89
N LEU A 113 11.07 -0.55 -4.53
CA LEU A 113 10.03 -0.74 -3.54
C LEU A 113 8.75 -1.23 -4.21
N ILE A 114 8.18 -2.30 -3.68
CA ILE A 114 6.92 -2.87 -4.18
C ILE A 114 5.80 -2.51 -3.21
N VAL A 115 4.67 -2.05 -3.76
CA VAL A 115 3.46 -1.74 -2.99
C VAL A 115 2.49 -2.91 -3.10
N HIS A 116 2.08 -3.44 -1.95
CA HIS A 116 1.09 -4.51 -1.85
C HIS A 116 -0.05 -4.11 -0.93
N ALA A 117 -1.21 -4.73 -1.15
CA ALA A 117 -2.34 -4.69 -0.25
C ALA A 117 -2.74 -3.27 0.21
N LEU A 118 -2.58 -2.25 -0.66
CA LEU A 118 -3.07 -0.91 -0.37
C LEU A 118 -4.59 -0.92 -0.37
N GLY A 119 -5.18 -0.68 0.78
CA GLY A 119 -6.63 -0.62 0.94
C GLY A 119 -7.08 0.53 1.83
N VAL A 120 -8.23 1.12 1.48
CA VAL A 120 -8.89 2.20 2.22
C VAL A 120 -10.31 1.80 2.53
N LEU A 121 -10.71 1.84 3.81
CA LEU A 121 -12.08 1.55 4.21
C LEU A 121 -13.07 2.47 3.49
N PRO A 122 -14.24 1.96 3.04
CA PRO A 122 -15.22 2.73 2.29
C PRO A 122 -15.61 4.08 2.93
N ALA A 123 -15.72 4.13 4.26
CA ALA A 123 -16.03 5.35 5.00
C ALA A 123 -14.99 6.48 4.83
N PHE A 124 -13.78 6.15 4.38
CA PHE A 124 -12.66 7.09 4.18
C PHE A 124 -12.29 7.27 2.69
N GLN A 125 -12.99 6.59 1.79
CA GLN A 125 -12.81 6.77 0.34
C GLN A 125 -13.36 8.14 -0.11
N GLY A 126 -12.84 8.64 -1.26
CA GLY A 126 -13.22 9.96 -1.77
C GLY A 126 -12.65 11.16 -1.00
N LYS A 127 -12.01 10.92 0.15
CA LYS A 127 -11.44 11.95 1.04
C LYS A 127 -9.94 12.15 0.87
N GLY A 128 -9.33 11.67 -0.20
CA GLY A 128 -7.89 11.81 -0.48
C GLY A 128 -6.97 10.87 0.31
N VAL A 129 -7.50 9.96 1.13
CA VAL A 129 -6.73 9.03 1.97
C VAL A 129 -5.79 8.14 1.14
N ALA A 130 -6.28 7.54 0.05
CA ALA A 130 -5.45 6.72 -0.84
C ALA A 130 -4.30 7.53 -1.45
N LYS A 131 -4.58 8.76 -1.89
CA LYS A 131 -3.55 9.67 -2.42
C LYS A 131 -2.50 10.04 -1.37
N HIS A 132 -2.92 10.22 -0.11
CA HIS A 132 -2.00 10.45 1.01
C HIS A 132 -1.11 9.22 1.25
N MET A 133 -1.66 8.01 1.24
CA MET A 133 -0.88 6.77 1.37
C MET A 133 0.18 6.66 0.26
N VAL A 134 -0.16 6.93 -0.99
CA VAL A 134 0.81 6.89 -2.11
C VAL A 134 1.90 7.96 -1.95
N LYS A 135 1.58 9.16 -1.46
CA LYS A 135 2.60 10.17 -1.13
C LYS A 135 3.57 9.68 -0.05
N GLU A 136 3.07 8.97 0.96
CA GLU A 136 3.92 8.35 1.98
C GLU A 136 4.79 7.23 1.41
N VAL A 137 4.29 6.42 0.46
CA VAL A 137 5.13 5.45 -0.28
C VAL A 137 6.30 6.16 -0.95
N ILE A 138 6.03 7.25 -1.70
CA ILE A 138 7.06 8.01 -2.42
C ILE A 138 8.07 8.60 -1.44
N ARG A 139 7.61 9.17 -0.31
CA ARG A 139 8.50 9.69 0.73
C ARG A 139 9.41 8.60 1.33
N ILE A 140 8.81 7.44 1.70
CA ILE A 140 9.54 6.30 2.26
C ILE A 140 10.56 5.75 1.27
N ALA A 141 10.18 5.63 -0.01
CA ALA A 141 11.06 5.17 -1.06
C ALA A 141 12.26 6.12 -1.26
N GLY A 142 12.03 7.44 -1.25
CA GLY A 142 13.08 8.43 -1.31
C GLY A 142 14.04 8.35 -0.11
N GLU A 143 13.51 8.23 1.12
CA GLU A 143 14.32 8.08 2.34
C GLU A 143 15.15 6.78 2.34
N ARG A 144 14.68 5.74 1.66
CA ARG A 144 15.38 4.46 1.49
C ARG A 144 16.28 4.42 0.26
N HIS A 145 16.44 5.55 -0.44
CA HIS A 145 17.24 5.66 -1.67
C HIS A 145 16.85 4.63 -2.74
N GLN A 146 15.54 4.34 -2.84
CA GLN A 146 15.03 3.48 -3.89
C GLN A 146 15.11 4.18 -5.24
N ARG A 147 15.29 3.42 -6.32
CA ARG A 147 15.36 3.93 -7.70
C ARG A 147 14.01 3.94 -8.39
N ALA A 148 13.11 3.06 -7.96
CA ALA A 148 11.75 2.98 -8.48
C ALA A 148 10.79 2.40 -7.44
N ILE A 149 9.51 2.69 -7.65
CA ILE A 149 8.39 2.04 -6.98
C ILE A 149 7.61 1.28 -8.04
N ARG A 150 7.26 0.02 -7.78
CA ARG A 150 6.47 -0.80 -8.69
C ARG A 150 5.25 -1.38 -7.97
N LEU A 151 4.23 -1.68 -8.72
CA LEU A 151 3.01 -2.32 -8.24
C LEU A 151 2.27 -2.98 -9.39
N ASP A 152 1.36 -3.86 -9.03
CA ASP A 152 0.38 -4.42 -9.95
C ASP A 152 -1.06 -4.06 -9.50
N VAL A 153 -1.93 -3.95 -10.49
CA VAL A 153 -3.35 -3.65 -10.27
C VAL A 153 -4.18 -4.64 -11.07
N LEU A 154 -5.14 -5.29 -10.41
CA LEU A 154 -6.11 -6.16 -11.08
C LEU A 154 -6.81 -5.38 -12.19
N ASN A 155 -6.87 -5.98 -13.38
CA ASN A 155 -7.57 -5.38 -14.51
C ASN A 155 -9.04 -5.12 -14.16
N GLY A 156 -9.52 -3.92 -14.49
CA GLY A 156 -10.86 -3.47 -14.13
C GLY A 156 -10.96 -2.71 -12.80
N ASN A 157 -9.91 -2.67 -11.97
CA ASN A 157 -9.89 -1.82 -10.77
C ASN A 157 -9.62 -0.35 -11.14
N VAL A 158 -10.59 0.27 -11.82
CA VAL A 158 -10.49 1.64 -12.35
C VAL A 158 -10.10 2.69 -11.30
N PRO A 159 -10.61 2.66 -10.05
CA PRO A 159 -10.20 3.63 -9.04
C PRO A 159 -8.70 3.56 -8.72
N ALA A 160 -8.13 2.35 -8.61
CA ALA A 160 -6.70 2.17 -8.35
C ALA A 160 -5.86 2.64 -9.54
N LEU A 161 -6.24 2.29 -10.77
CA LEU A 161 -5.56 2.74 -12.00
C LEU A 161 -5.48 4.27 -12.04
N LYS A 162 -6.62 4.95 -11.90
CA LYS A 162 -6.68 6.42 -11.89
C LYS A 162 -5.85 7.04 -10.77
N LEU A 163 -5.84 6.42 -9.58
CA LEU A 163 -5.02 6.88 -8.46
C LEU A 163 -3.54 6.88 -8.84
N TYR A 164 -3.00 5.74 -9.25
CA TYR A 164 -1.59 5.59 -9.54
C TYR A 164 -1.15 6.44 -10.73
N GLU A 165 -1.92 6.49 -11.80
CA GLU A 165 -1.65 7.37 -12.95
C GLU A 165 -1.63 8.85 -12.54
N SER A 166 -2.56 9.30 -11.68
CA SER A 166 -2.59 10.68 -11.16
C SER A 166 -1.40 11.02 -10.28
N MET A 167 -0.68 10.00 -9.79
CA MET A 167 0.51 10.14 -8.95
C MET A 167 1.81 9.96 -9.73
N GLY A 168 1.74 9.84 -11.06
CA GLY A 168 2.89 9.76 -11.96
C GLY A 168 3.40 8.35 -12.21
N PHE A 169 2.68 7.31 -11.77
CA PHE A 169 3.00 5.94 -12.17
C PHE A 169 2.65 5.72 -13.63
N GLU A 170 3.56 5.06 -14.36
CA GLU A 170 3.38 4.75 -15.76
C GLU A 170 3.08 3.25 -15.94
N HIS A 171 2.09 2.95 -16.76
CA HIS A 171 1.79 1.58 -17.18
C HIS A 171 2.96 1.02 -17.98
N ARG A 172 3.45 -0.18 -17.60
CA ARG A 172 4.58 -0.84 -18.25
C ARG A 172 4.17 -2.07 -19.04
N ARG A 173 3.24 -2.85 -18.52
CA ARG A 173 2.78 -4.10 -19.15
C ARG A 173 1.44 -4.53 -18.57
N THR A 174 0.60 -5.13 -19.41
CA THR A 174 -0.51 -5.98 -18.96
C THR A 174 -0.12 -7.43 -19.18
N THR A 175 -0.27 -8.26 -18.17
CA THR A 175 0.13 -9.66 -18.21
C THR A 175 -0.75 -10.52 -17.33
N GLN A 176 -0.92 -11.79 -17.69
CA GLN A 176 -1.58 -12.74 -16.81
C GLN A 176 -0.67 -13.10 -15.65
N MET A 177 -1.23 -13.03 -14.44
CA MET A 177 -0.58 -13.47 -13.21
C MET A 177 -1.53 -14.34 -12.42
N PHE A 178 -0.96 -15.24 -11.64
CA PHE A 178 -1.71 -16.08 -10.73
C PHE A 178 -1.61 -15.52 -9.30
N TYR A 179 -2.77 -15.34 -8.68
CA TYR A 179 -2.91 -15.15 -7.25
C TYR A 179 -3.99 -16.09 -6.73
N GLU A 180 -3.86 -16.54 -5.46
CA GLU A 180 -4.78 -17.55 -4.90
C GLU A 180 -6.23 -17.07 -4.82
N ASP A 181 -6.44 -15.77 -4.67
CA ASP A 181 -7.75 -15.13 -4.56
C ASP A 181 -8.40 -14.83 -5.90
N THR A 182 -7.64 -14.61 -6.96
CA THR A 182 -8.16 -14.24 -8.28
C THR A 182 -7.95 -15.30 -9.36
N GLY A 183 -7.09 -16.32 -9.08
CA GLY A 183 -6.66 -17.27 -10.10
C GLY A 183 -5.81 -16.60 -11.19
N TRP A 184 -5.75 -17.22 -12.38
CA TRP A 184 -5.09 -16.61 -13.54
C TRP A 184 -5.96 -15.50 -14.11
N THR A 185 -5.48 -14.26 -14.06
CA THR A 185 -6.17 -13.12 -14.62
C THR A 185 -5.19 -11.99 -15.00
N ASP A 186 -5.67 -11.00 -15.73
CA ASP A 186 -4.86 -9.89 -16.21
C ASP A 186 -4.60 -8.88 -15.08
N TYR A 187 -3.34 -8.53 -14.92
CA TYR A 187 -2.87 -7.43 -14.08
C TYR A 187 -2.11 -6.41 -14.90
N LEU A 188 -2.25 -5.15 -14.52
CA LEU A 188 -1.50 -4.03 -15.09
C LEU A 188 -0.33 -3.71 -14.17
N LEU A 189 0.88 -3.79 -14.70
CA LEU A 189 2.11 -3.47 -14.01
C LEU A 189 2.45 -1.99 -14.20
N TYR A 190 2.72 -1.31 -13.09
CA TYR A 190 3.06 0.11 -13.06
C TYR A 190 4.42 0.36 -12.43
N GLU A 191 5.08 1.44 -12.87
CA GLU A 191 6.35 1.91 -12.33
C GLU A 191 6.33 3.41 -12.13
N LEU A 192 6.86 3.88 -11.00
CA LEU A 192 7.25 5.26 -10.76
C LEU A 192 8.77 5.31 -10.59
N VAL A 193 9.46 6.07 -11.44
CA VAL A 193 10.90 6.33 -11.32
C VAL A 193 11.12 7.47 -10.31
N LEU A 194 12.11 7.33 -9.42
CA LEU A 194 12.43 8.30 -8.38
C LEU A 194 13.70 9.10 -8.70
#